data_6c84136b2ac6119e7cbdd60a805ffe5c
#
_entry.id   6c84136b2ac6119e7cbdd60a805ffe5c
#
_cell.length_a   1.000
_cell.length_b   1.000
_cell.length_c   1.000
_cell.angle_alpha   90.00
_cell.angle_beta   90.00
_cell.angle_gamma   90.00
#
_symmetry.space_group_name_H-M   'P 1'
#
loop_
_entity.id
_entity.type
_entity.pdbx_description
1 polymer ?
#
loop_
_entity_poly.entity_id
_entity_poly.type
_entity_poly.pdbx_seq_one_letter_code
_entity_poly.pdbx_strand_id
1 'polypeptide(L)' 'MTLRELSNDYRAAAQPIRQRLCELRQREKVATDEHERFWLSRRKLVLGQMLQQMNELADLTEHYYERSYWRDEKYRL' A
#
# COMPACT_ATOMS: atom_id res chain seq x y z
N MET A 1 5.92 -2.25 -22.40
CA MET A 1 5.61 -1.60 -21.10
C MET A 1 6.90 -1.07 -20.48
N THR A 2 6.92 0.18 -20.10
CA THR A 2 8.07 0.77 -19.41
C THR A 2 7.93 0.57 -17.89
N LEU A 3 9.02 0.75 -17.17
CA LEU A 3 8.99 0.67 -15.70
C LEU A 3 8.14 1.78 -15.09
N ARG A 4 8.08 2.95 -15.74
CA ARG A 4 7.23 4.04 -15.30
C ARG A 4 5.74 3.68 -15.45
N GLU A 5 5.38 3.04 -16.54
CA GLU A 5 4.02 2.55 -16.75
C GLU A 5 3.64 1.49 -15.72
N LEU A 6 4.57 0.59 -15.41
CA LEU A 6 4.36 -0.43 -14.39
C LEU A 6 4.18 0.21 -13.00
N SER A 7 4.96 1.23 -12.68
CA SER A 7 4.80 2.00 -11.45
C SER A 7 3.41 2.62 -11.35
N ASN A 8 2.94 3.21 -12.45
CA ASN A 8 1.60 3.79 -12.49
C ASN A 8 0.52 2.73 -12.31
N ASP A 9 0.72 1.53 -12.86
CA ASP A 9 -0.21 0.42 -12.68
C ASP A 9 -0.28 -0.02 -11.23
N TYR A 10 0.86 -0.09 -10.53
CA TYR A 10 0.88 -0.41 -9.10
C TYR A 10 0.16 0.65 -8.28
N ARG A 11 0.36 1.94 -8.59
CA ARG A 11 -0.33 3.02 -7.90
C ARG A 11 -1.83 3.00 -8.15
N ALA A 12 -2.23 2.70 -9.39
CA ALA A 12 -3.63 2.55 -9.75
C ALA A 12 -4.27 1.38 -9.01
N ALA A 13 -3.56 0.26 -8.90
CA ALA A 13 -4.03 -0.92 -8.17
C ALA A 13 -4.18 -0.65 -6.68
N ALA A 14 -3.43 0.31 -6.12
CA ALA A 14 -3.52 0.67 -4.71
C ALA A 14 -4.76 1.49 -4.38
N GLN A 15 -5.36 2.16 -5.36
CA GLN A 15 -6.54 3.02 -5.12
C GLN A 15 -7.74 2.27 -4.54
N PRO A 16 -8.17 1.13 -5.12
CA PRO A 16 -9.28 0.38 -4.52
C PRO A 16 -8.98 -0.08 -3.10
N ILE A 17 -7.72 -0.40 -2.80
CA ILE A 17 -7.31 -0.83 -1.46
C ILE A 17 -7.45 0.33 -0.47
N ARG A 18 -7.02 1.53 -0.84
CA ARG A 18 -7.16 2.73 -0.01
C ARG A 18 -8.63 3.03 0.26
N GLN A 19 -9.45 2.93 -0.78
CA GLN A 19 -10.87 3.18 -0.67
C GLN A 19 -11.52 2.17 0.27
N ARG A 20 -11.16 0.91 0.15
CA ARG A 20 -11.66 -0.14 1.05
C ARG A 20 -11.23 0.08 2.50
N LEU A 21 -9.99 0.52 2.72
CA LEU A 21 -9.51 0.87 4.05
C LEU A 21 -10.33 2.00 4.67
N CYS A 22 -10.65 3.02 3.87
CA CYS A 22 -11.48 4.12 4.31
C CYS A 22 -12.87 3.65 4.76
N GLU A 23 -13.49 2.78 3.96
CA GLU A 23 -14.78 2.18 4.28
C GLU A 23 -14.73 1.38 5.58
N LEU A 24 -13.66 0.59 5.77
CA LEU A 24 -13.50 -0.22 6.98
C LEU A 24 -13.30 0.65 8.21
N ARG A 25 -12.57 1.75 8.09
CA ARG A 25 -12.42 2.72 9.18
C ARG A 25 -13.76 3.34 9.58
N GLN A 26 -14.57 3.67 8.58
CA GLN A 26 -15.92 4.22 8.83
C GLN A 26 -16.79 3.21 9.57
N ARG A 27 -16.77 1.96 9.13
CA ARG A 27 -17.53 0.90 9.78
C ARG A 27 -17.05 0.65 11.21
N GLU A 28 -15.74 0.68 11.43
CA GLU A 28 -15.17 0.48 12.76
C GLU A 28 -15.64 1.56 13.74
N LYS A 29 -15.75 2.80 13.28
CA LYS A 29 -16.19 3.91 14.12
C LYS A 29 -17.64 3.74 14.62
N VAL A 30 -18.51 3.13 13.82
CA VAL A 30 -19.91 2.95 14.15
C VAL A 30 -20.22 1.57 14.70
N ALA A 31 -19.26 0.65 14.67
CA ALA A 31 -19.45 -0.70 15.18
C ALA A 31 -19.52 -0.69 16.71
N THR A 32 -20.55 -1.33 17.27
CA THR A 32 -20.72 -1.44 18.71
C THR A 32 -20.37 -2.83 19.24
N ASP A 33 -20.37 -3.83 18.36
CA ASP A 33 -20.05 -5.21 18.69
C ASP A 33 -18.53 -5.41 18.67
N GLU A 34 -17.98 -5.94 19.76
CA GLU A 34 -16.53 -6.21 19.87
C GLU A 34 -16.05 -7.23 18.84
N HIS A 35 -16.89 -8.23 18.54
CA HIS A 35 -16.56 -9.24 17.56
C HIS A 35 -16.43 -8.63 16.16
N GLU A 36 -17.36 -7.77 15.79
CA GLU A 36 -17.32 -7.05 14.52
C GLU A 36 -16.09 -6.14 14.45
N ARG A 37 -15.79 -5.41 15.53
CA ARG A 37 -14.59 -4.56 15.61
C ARG A 37 -13.32 -5.35 15.43
N PHE A 38 -13.24 -6.52 16.03
CA PHE A 38 -12.09 -7.40 15.89
C PHE A 38 -11.85 -7.78 14.43
N TRP A 39 -12.90 -8.22 13.74
CA TRP A 39 -12.78 -8.60 12.34
C TRP A 39 -12.45 -7.42 11.42
N LEU A 40 -13.05 -6.27 11.67
CA LEU A 40 -12.74 -5.04 10.92
C LEU A 40 -11.29 -4.63 11.11
N SER A 41 -10.81 -4.71 12.33
CA SER A 41 -9.43 -4.38 12.65
C SER A 41 -8.45 -5.31 11.93
N ARG A 42 -8.74 -6.61 11.89
CA ARG A 42 -7.90 -7.58 11.17
C ARG A 42 -7.88 -7.33 9.67
N ARG A 43 -9.04 -7.05 9.09
CA ARG A 43 -9.12 -6.72 7.66
C ARG A 43 -8.34 -5.46 7.34
N LYS A 44 -8.44 -4.45 8.19
CA LYS A 44 -7.69 -3.22 8.05
C LYS A 44 -6.19 -3.47 8.03
N LEU A 45 -5.72 -4.32 8.94
CA LEU A 45 -4.30 -4.66 9.03
C LEU A 45 -3.81 -5.32 7.75
N VAL A 46 -4.54 -6.31 7.25
CA VAL A 46 -4.18 -7.02 6.01
C VAL A 46 -4.14 -6.08 4.81
N LEU A 47 -5.18 -5.26 4.65
CA LEU A 47 -5.26 -4.30 3.55
C LEU A 47 -4.15 -3.24 3.64
N GLY A 48 -3.82 -2.81 4.86
CA GLY A 48 -2.73 -1.88 5.09
C GLY A 48 -1.39 -2.45 4.64
N GLN A 49 -1.13 -3.72 4.92
CA GLN A 49 0.07 -4.41 4.47
C GLN A 49 0.11 -4.52 2.95
N MET A 50 -1.00 -4.87 2.31
CA MET A 50 -1.11 -4.92 0.86
C MET A 50 -0.83 -3.56 0.23
N LEU A 51 -1.39 -2.50 0.80
CA LEU A 51 -1.18 -1.14 0.32
C LEU A 51 0.29 -0.74 0.43
N GLN A 52 0.93 -1.07 1.54
CA GLN A 52 2.35 -0.80 1.74
C GLN A 52 3.19 -1.52 0.70
N GLN A 53 2.93 -2.79 0.44
CA GLN A 53 3.63 -3.57 -0.58
C GLN A 53 3.46 -2.97 -1.98
N MET A 54 2.25 -2.55 -2.32
CA MET A 54 1.98 -1.91 -3.62
C MET A 54 2.75 -0.60 -3.77
N ASN A 55 2.80 0.20 -2.72
CA ASN A 55 3.52 1.47 -2.74
C ASN A 55 5.03 1.24 -2.84
N GLU A 56 5.57 0.25 -2.13
CA GLU A 56 6.98 -0.11 -2.20
C GLU A 56 7.36 -0.58 -3.60
N LEU A 57 6.53 -1.42 -4.21
CA LEU A 57 6.76 -1.89 -5.57
C LEU A 57 6.72 -0.75 -6.57
N ALA A 58 5.79 0.19 -6.39
CA ALA A 58 5.70 1.37 -7.25
C ALA A 58 6.96 2.22 -7.14
N ASP A 59 7.45 2.46 -5.91
CA ASP A 59 8.66 3.24 -5.68
C ASP A 59 9.88 2.56 -6.27
N LEU A 60 10.04 1.27 -6.03
CA LEU A 60 11.16 0.51 -6.58
C LEU A 60 11.17 0.56 -8.11
N THR A 61 10.01 0.37 -8.73
CA THR A 61 9.90 0.38 -10.19
C THR A 61 10.17 1.75 -10.77
N GLU A 62 9.67 2.79 -10.12
CA GLU A 62 9.84 4.17 -10.56
C GLU A 62 11.30 4.60 -10.51
N HIS A 63 12.03 4.18 -9.47
CA HIS A 63 13.42 4.59 -9.25
C HIS A 63 14.44 3.56 -9.72
N TYR A 64 14.01 2.58 -10.47
CA TYR A 64 14.89 1.48 -10.88
C TYR A 64 16.15 1.94 -11.60
N TYR A 65 16.04 2.96 -12.45
CA TYR A 65 17.18 3.48 -13.22
C TYR A 65 17.90 4.64 -12.54
N GLU A 66 17.48 5.05 -11.37
CA GLU A 66 18.12 6.14 -10.66
C GLU A 66 19.26 5.60 -9.81
N ARG A 67 20.47 5.64 -10.38
CA ARG A 67 21.67 5.11 -9.71
C ARG A 67 21.94 5.76 -8.36
N SER A 68 21.71 7.06 -8.26
CA SER A 68 21.89 7.77 -7.00
C SER A 68 20.96 7.26 -5.92
N TYR A 69 19.69 6.99 -6.26
CA TYR A 69 18.72 6.42 -5.35
C TYR A 69 19.18 5.05 -4.83
N TRP A 70 19.55 4.15 -5.75
CA TRP A 70 20.00 2.81 -5.40
C TRP A 70 21.29 2.83 -4.58
N ARG A 71 22.23 3.69 -4.96
CA ARG A 71 23.51 3.80 -4.27
C ARG A 71 23.32 4.29 -2.84
N ASP A 72 22.48 5.27 -2.63
CA ASP A 72 22.23 5.85 -1.31
C ASP A 72 21.43 4.92 -0.40
N GLU A 73 20.48 4.18 -0.97
CA GLU A 73 19.58 3.32 -0.19
C GLU A 73 20.11 1.90 0.00
N LYS A 74 20.82 1.35 -1.02
CA LYS A 74 21.23 -0.05 -1.02
C LYS A 74 22.71 -0.27 -0.74
N TYR A 75 23.57 0.61 -1.22
CA TYR A 75 25.02 0.38 -1.22
C TYR A 75 25.79 1.28 -0.28
N ARG A 76 25.12 2.12 0.41
CA ARG A 76 25.75 2.97 1.41
C ARG A 76 25.87 2.19 2.72
N LEU A 77 27.06 1.88 3.08
CA LEU A 77 27.36 1.15 4.30
C LEU A 77 27.89 2.06 5.38
#